data_2ea37fbe88b9e577ba646655f1b67367
#
_entry.id   2ea37fbe88b9e577ba646655f1b67367
#
_cell.length_a   1.000
_cell.length_b   1.000
_cell.length_c   1.000
_cell.angle_alpha   90.00
_cell.angle_beta   90.00
_cell.angle_gamma   90.00
#
_symmetry.space_group_name_H-M   'P 1'
#
loop_
_entity.id
_entity.type
_entity.pdbx_description
1 polymer ?
#
loop_
_entity_poly.entity_id
_entity_poly.type
_entity_poly.pdbx_seq_one_letter_code
_entity_poly.pdbx_strand_id
1 'polypeptide(L)'
;MHLVIGAGEFLGDQVAHALSADVPVISLNGDADDETLADAISAIEVVHLCAQTWSPARRLRYRRSAPPLLKRVVDAARRAGVRRVVHLSTADVYGPDHFARVTEKSKLRPVHAYERLMLFEERWLLDAARDLEVVILRPARVFGAGEDWMLPRLMATLKRGRLWLPGGGRGLQSFVSAGDVGRACLAAADRGRPGHSYLVAGFDASWRDLIESAARSAGFEPEIASLPYDLAYLKALATETVTAQGAVVWPGIFAIDVLAKPHFYDDSHSRRELTWSPSVGSFEQEMPRMATWLAALAGGDEARTGAVTSPPGKSRS
;
A
#
# COMPACT_ATOMS: atom_id res chain seq x y z
N MET A 1 4.78 22.44 -9.15
CA MET A 1 3.75 21.50 -9.65
C MET A 1 4.19 20.09 -9.37
N HIS A 2 3.26 19.20 -8.97
CA HIS A 2 3.55 17.83 -8.61
C HIS A 2 2.91 16.84 -9.59
N LEU A 3 3.56 15.69 -9.83
CA LEU A 3 3.05 14.57 -10.61
C LEU A 3 2.85 13.37 -9.68
N VAL A 4 1.67 12.77 -9.70
CA VAL A 4 1.39 11.48 -9.04
C VAL A 4 1.33 10.39 -10.09
N ILE A 5 2.19 9.39 -9.97
CA ILE A 5 2.19 8.19 -10.81
C ILE A 5 1.58 7.04 -10.02
N GLY A 6 0.49 6.47 -10.52
CA GLY A 6 -0.34 5.47 -9.86
C GLY A 6 -1.82 5.89 -9.78
N ALA A 7 -2.25 6.84 -10.62
CA ALA A 7 -3.67 7.16 -10.76
C ALA A 7 -4.46 5.92 -11.20
N GLY A 8 -5.69 5.79 -10.70
CA GLY A 8 -6.50 4.59 -10.87
C GLY A 8 -6.16 3.45 -9.90
N GLU A 9 -5.15 3.63 -9.05
CA GLU A 9 -4.82 2.73 -7.94
C GLU A 9 -5.18 3.39 -6.61
N PHE A 10 -5.53 2.58 -5.60
CA PHE A 10 -5.96 3.07 -4.28
C PHE A 10 -5.10 4.20 -3.72
N LEU A 11 -3.81 3.96 -3.54
CA LEU A 11 -2.93 4.97 -2.92
C LEU A 11 -2.64 6.14 -3.84
N GLY A 12 -2.51 5.91 -5.14
CA GLY A 12 -2.27 7.00 -6.11
C GLY A 12 -3.40 8.03 -6.10
N ASP A 13 -4.64 7.57 -6.14
CA ASP A 13 -5.82 8.45 -6.13
C ASP A 13 -5.95 9.22 -4.80
N GLN A 14 -5.72 8.54 -3.66
CA GLN A 14 -5.77 9.16 -2.35
C GLN A 14 -4.66 10.20 -2.13
N VAL A 15 -3.45 9.90 -2.62
CA VAL A 15 -2.32 10.85 -2.59
C VAL A 15 -2.61 12.05 -3.49
N ALA A 16 -3.07 11.84 -4.73
CA ALA A 16 -3.42 12.92 -5.64
C ALA A 16 -4.50 13.84 -5.05
N HIS A 17 -5.54 13.25 -4.45
CA HIS A 17 -6.60 14.00 -3.77
C HIS A 17 -6.06 14.83 -2.61
N ALA A 18 -5.24 14.23 -1.73
CA ALA A 18 -4.68 14.92 -0.58
C ALA A 18 -3.74 16.07 -0.99
N LEU A 19 -2.91 15.88 -2.03
CA LEU A 19 -1.99 16.88 -2.54
C LEU A 19 -2.72 18.05 -3.22
N SER A 20 -3.82 17.78 -3.93
CA SER A 20 -4.57 18.79 -4.72
C SER A 20 -5.19 19.90 -3.86
N ALA A 21 -5.28 19.71 -2.55
CA ALA A 21 -5.71 20.77 -1.62
C ALA A 21 -4.67 21.89 -1.47
N ASP A 22 -3.38 21.60 -1.66
CA ASP A 22 -2.28 22.51 -1.34
C ASP A 22 -1.44 22.88 -2.57
N VAL A 23 -1.34 21.99 -3.57
CA VAL A 23 -0.50 22.20 -4.75
C VAL A 23 -1.18 21.74 -6.05
N PRO A 24 -0.83 22.32 -7.22
CA PRO A 24 -1.28 21.81 -8.50
C PRO A 24 -0.74 20.39 -8.75
N VAL A 25 -1.62 19.44 -9.09
CA VAL A 25 -1.31 18.01 -9.29
C VAL A 25 -1.71 17.57 -10.69
N ILE A 26 -0.81 16.85 -11.35
CA ILE A 26 -1.11 16.01 -12.51
C ILE A 26 -1.12 14.56 -12.02
N SER A 27 -2.08 13.76 -12.49
CA SER A 27 -2.18 12.33 -12.15
C SER A 27 -1.98 11.48 -13.40
N LEU A 28 -1.18 10.42 -13.29
CA LEU A 28 -0.83 9.53 -14.39
C LEU A 28 -0.91 8.07 -13.93
N ASN A 29 -1.48 7.21 -14.77
CA ASN A 29 -1.47 5.77 -14.52
C ASN A 29 -0.04 5.21 -14.59
N GLY A 30 0.23 4.16 -13.80
CA GLY A 30 1.54 3.50 -13.79
C GLY A 30 1.92 2.80 -15.09
N ASP A 31 0.96 2.49 -15.96
CA ASP A 31 1.13 1.84 -17.28
C ASP A 31 1.17 2.83 -18.45
N ALA A 32 1.08 4.15 -18.21
CA ALA A 32 1.22 5.17 -19.26
C ALA A 32 2.47 4.94 -20.10
N ASP A 33 2.39 5.20 -21.39
CA ASP A 33 3.53 5.08 -22.30
C ASP A 33 4.60 6.16 -22.09
N ASP A 34 5.72 6.06 -22.81
CA ASP A 34 6.85 6.96 -22.63
C ASP A 34 6.57 8.38 -23.12
N GLU A 35 5.73 8.56 -24.14
CA GLU A 35 5.33 9.86 -24.68
C GLU A 35 4.44 10.59 -23.67
N THR A 36 3.39 9.94 -23.18
CA THR A 36 2.50 10.46 -22.15
C THR A 36 3.25 10.81 -20.86
N LEU A 37 4.19 9.97 -20.45
CA LEU A 37 5.04 10.25 -19.28
C LEU A 37 5.95 11.47 -19.53
N ALA A 38 6.56 11.60 -20.70
CA ALA A 38 7.43 12.71 -21.04
C ALA A 38 6.67 14.04 -21.06
N ASP A 39 5.47 14.06 -21.61
CA ASP A 39 4.60 15.23 -21.63
C ASP A 39 4.17 15.65 -20.23
N ALA A 40 3.69 14.68 -19.43
CA ALA A 40 3.22 14.93 -18.07
C ALA A 40 4.32 15.46 -17.14
N ILE A 41 5.58 15.01 -17.32
CA ILE A 41 6.70 15.33 -16.44
C ILE A 41 7.41 16.63 -16.80
N SER A 42 7.13 17.24 -17.98
CA SER A 42 7.91 18.33 -18.55
C SER A 42 8.01 19.61 -17.73
N ALA A 43 7.05 19.87 -16.83
CA ALA A 43 7.02 21.06 -15.96
C ALA A 43 6.87 20.68 -14.46
N ILE A 44 7.30 19.48 -14.11
CA ILE A 44 7.13 18.94 -12.77
C ILE A 44 8.35 19.19 -11.90
N GLU A 45 8.13 19.66 -10.69
CA GLU A 45 9.16 19.83 -9.68
C GLU A 45 9.34 18.55 -8.83
N VAL A 46 8.21 17.89 -8.48
CA VAL A 46 8.19 16.71 -7.61
C VAL A 46 7.35 15.61 -8.22
N VAL A 47 7.89 14.41 -8.28
CA VAL A 47 7.18 13.18 -8.66
C VAL A 47 6.87 12.37 -7.41
N HIS A 48 5.60 12.01 -7.20
CA HIS A 48 5.14 11.03 -6.22
C HIS A 48 4.91 9.69 -6.93
N LEU A 49 5.77 8.72 -6.65
CA LEU A 49 5.71 7.40 -7.24
C LEU A 49 4.91 6.48 -6.31
N CYS A 50 3.61 6.36 -6.60
CA CYS A 50 2.63 5.60 -5.82
C CYS A 50 2.21 4.30 -6.51
N ALA A 51 2.54 4.14 -7.81
CA ALA A 51 2.15 2.96 -8.58
C ALA A 51 2.72 1.69 -7.97
N GLN A 52 1.85 0.71 -7.79
CA GLN A 52 2.24 -0.60 -7.31
C GLN A 52 2.82 -1.43 -8.46
N THR A 53 4.11 -1.67 -8.42
CA THR A 53 4.79 -2.52 -9.42
C THR A 53 4.56 -4.01 -9.15
N TRP A 54 3.98 -4.35 -7.98
CA TRP A 54 3.75 -5.72 -7.58
C TRP A 54 2.52 -6.33 -8.27
N SER A 55 2.73 -7.49 -8.87
CA SER A 55 1.65 -8.42 -9.20
C SER A 55 2.17 -9.85 -9.02
N PRO A 56 1.32 -10.83 -8.65
CA PRO A 56 1.71 -12.23 -8.54
C PRO A 56 2.34 -12.78 -9.83
N ALA A 57 1.84 -12.36 -10.99
CA ALA A 57 2.37 -12.74 -12.31
C ALA A 57 3.76 -12.13 -12.62
N ARG A 58 4.10 -11.00 -12.02
CA ARG A 58 5.39 -10.33 -12.22
C ARG A 58 6.48 -10.83 -11.27
N ARG A 59 6.12 -11.60 -10.23
CA ARG A 59 7.01 -12.13 -9.18
C ARG A 59 8.32 -12.76 -9.70
N LEU A 60 8.32 -13.36 -10.88
CA LEU A 60 9.49 -14.03 -11.46
C LEU A 60 10.37 -13.14 -12.33
N ARG A 61 9.85 -12.01 -12.86
CA ARG A 61 10.57 -11.16 -13.81
C ARG A 61 11.56 -10.20 -13.16
N TYR A 62 11.32 -9.75 -11.93
CA TYR A 62 12.12 -8.69 -11.30
C TYR A 62 13.42 -9.14 -10.60
N ARG A 63 13.72 -10.44 -10.57
CA ARG A 63 14.90 -10.94 -9.83
C ARG A 63 16.26 -10.51 -10.39
N ARG A 64 16.33 -9.91 -11.61
CA ARG A 64 17.60 -9.59 -12.29
C ARG A 64 17.63 -8.29 -13.10
N SER A 65 16.56 -7.54 -13.18
CA SER A 65 16.50 -6.28 -13.95
C SER A 65 15.87 -5.17 -13.14
N ALA A 66 16.21 -3.91 -13.47
CA ALA A 66 15.55 -2.74 -12.93
C ALA A 66 14.03 -2.83 -13.12
N PRO A 67 13.21 -2.41 -12.14
CA PRO A 67 11.77 -2.32 -12.34
C PRO A 67 11.48 -1.39 -13.52
N PRO A 68 10.79 -1.85 -14.59
CA PRO A 68 10.67 -1.06 -15.81
C PRO A 68 10.07 0.32 -15.60
N LEU A 69 9.04 0.43 -14.75
CA LEU A 69 8.41 1.71 -14.42
C LEU A 69 9.39 2.65 -13.73
N LEU A 70 10.09 2.19 -12.69
CA LEU A 70 11.05 3.02 -11.94
C LEU A 70 12.13 3.57 -12.87
N LYS A 71 12.66 2.72 -13.76
CA LYS A 71 13.67 3.12 -14.74
C LYS A 71 13.13 4.22 -15.67
N ARG A 72 11.93 4.04 -16.23
CA ARG A 72 11.28 5.02 -17.11
C ARG A 72 11.08 6.35 -16.40
N VAL A 73 10.58 6.31 -15.15
CA VAL A 73 10.34 7.52 -14.32
C VAL A 73 11.66 8.24 -14.03
N VAL A 74 12.70 7.53 -13.60
CA VAL A 74 14.01 8.13 -13.31
C VAL A 74 14.62 8.76 -14.56
N ASP A 75 14.58 8.05 -15.71
CA ASP A 75 15.12 8.57 -16.97
C ASP A 75 14.32 9.80 -17.45
N ALA A 76 13.00 9.82 -17.31
CA ALA A 76 12.16 10.96 -17.66
C ALA A 76 12.38 12.14 -16.70
N ALA A 77 12.45 11.88 -15.38
CA ALA A 77 12.70 12.89 -14.36
C ALA A 77 14.04 13.63 -14.58
N ARG A 78 15.09 12.89 -14.95
CA ARG A 78 16.39 13.46 -15.28
C ARG A 78 16.32 14.39 -16.49
N ARG A 79 15.69 13.93 -17.57
CA ARG A 79 15.55 14.74 -18.79
C ARG A 79 14.76 16.02 -18.57
N ALA A 80 13.74 15.95 -17.72
CA ALA A 80 12.86 17.09 -17.39
C ALA A 80 13.42 18.02 -16.30
N GLY A 81 14.52 17.65 -15.63
CA GLY A 81 15.08 18.43 -14.53
C GLY A 81 14.21 18.41 -13.26
N VAL A 82 13.48 17.32 -13.03
CA VAL A 82 12.72 17.11 -11.79
C VAL A 82 13.67 17.18 -10.59
N ARG A 83 13.30 17.95 -9.59
CA ARG A 83 14.12 18.11 -8.38
C ARG A 83 14.05 16.87 -7.47
N ARG A 84 12.84 16.34 -7.26
CA ARG A 84 12.61 15.31 -6.23
C ARG A 84 11.66 14.21 -6.66
N VAL A 85 11.98 12.99 -6.23
CA VAL A 85 11.11 11.82 -6.33
C VAL A 85 10.77 11.35 -4.91
N VAL A 86 9.49 11.33 -4.56
CA VAL A 86 8.95 10.73 -3.33
C VAL A 86 8.40 9.36 -3.69
N HIS A 87 9.01 8.30 -3.19
CA HIS A 87 8.59 6.91 -3.46
C HIS A 87 7.80 6.34 -2.29
N LEU A 88 6.60 5.83 -2.58
CA LEU A 88 5.80 5.07 -1.62
C LEU A 88 6.23 3.61 -1.63
N SER A 89 6.94 3.22 -0.57
CA SER A 89 7.28 1.85 -0.22
C SER A 89 6.28 1.28 0.80
N THR A 90 6.72 0.43 1.71
CA THR A 90 5.93 -0.15 2.79
C THR A 90 6.76 -0.37 4.05
N ALA A 91 6.16 -0.25 5.22
CA ALA A 91 6.80 -0.63 6.47
C ALA A 91 7.00 -2.17 6.59
N ASP A 92 6.37 -2.97 5.74
CA ASP A 92 6.56 -4.42 5.72
C ASP A 92 8.00 -4.85 5.37
N VAL A 93 8.82 -3.97 4.82
CA VAL A 93 10.26 -4.25 4.57
C VAL A 93 11.05 -4.57 5.85
N TYR A 94 10.52 -4.21 7.02
CA TYR A 94 11.09 -4.61 8.31
C TYR A 94 10.77 -6.06 8.66
N GLY A 95 9.77 -6.67 8.01
CA GLY A 95 9.32 -8.04 8.24
C GLY A 95 8.40 -8.18 9.45
N PRO A 96 7.87 -9.38 9.70
CA PRO A 96 7.02 -9.69 10.84
C PRO A 96 7.83 -10.00 12.11
N ASP A 97 7.13 -10.23 13.23
CA ASP A 97 7.68 -10.73 14.49
C ASP A 97 8.57 -9.74 15.26
N HIS A 98 8.13 -8.50 15.37
CA HIS A 98 8.77 -7.51 16.21
C HIS A 98 8.14 -7.49 17.62
N PHE A 99 8.95 -7.82 18.64
CA PHE A 99 8.55 -7.73 20.05
C PHE A 99 8.61 -6.29 20.62
N ALA A 100 9.22 -5.38 19.88
CA ALA A 100 9.33 -3.96 20.21
C ALA A 100 8.92 -3.11 19.01
N ARG A 101 8.64 -1.82 19.27
CA ARG A 101 8.33 -0.89 18.19
C ARG A 101 9.53 -0.75 17.23
N VAL A 102 9.22 -0.88 15.94
CA VAL A 102 10.18 -0.71 14.85
C VAL A 102 10.35 0.78 14.57
N THR A 103 11.60 1.21 14.43
CA THR A 103 11.98 2.56 14.01
C THR A 103 12.67 2.51 12.66
N GLU A 104 12.94 3.66 12.05
CA GLU A 104 13.68 3.77 10.79
C GLU A 104 15.09 3.13 10.88
N LYS A 105 15.67 3.06 12.09
CA LYS A 105 16.99 2.46 12.35
C LYS A 105 16.95 0.95 12.53
N SER A 106 15.76 0.36 12.61
CA SER A 106 15.60 -1.08 12.79
C SER A 106 16.09 -1.84 11.57
N LYS A 107 16.56 -3.07 11.77
CA LYS A 107 17.08 -3.91 10.69
C LYS A 107 15.94 -4.33 9.75
N LEU A 108 16.14 -4.13 8.44
CA LEU A 108 15.25 -4.62 7.41
C LEU A 108 15.35 -6.14 7.30
N ARG A 109 14.22 -6.84 7.39
CA ARG A 109 14.13 -8.31 7.41
C ARG A 109 12.96 -8.81 6.56
N PRO A 110 12.90 -8.50 5.25
CA PRO A 110 11.79 -8.93 4.41
C PRO A 110 11.74 -10.45 4.30
N VAL A 111 10.58 -11.03 4.61
CA VAL A 111 10.32 -12.47 4.59
C VAL A 111 9.55 -12.88 3.35
N HIS A 112 8.57 -12.07 2.93
CA HIS A 112 7.70 -12.36 1.81
C HIS A 112 8.22 -11.76 0.49
N ALA A 113 7.73 -12.27 -0.64
CA ALA A 113 8.14 -11.82 -1.96
C ALA A 113 7.82 -10.34 -2.20
N TYR A 114 6.65 -9.89 -1.72
CA TYR A 114 6.24 -8.47 -1.77
C TYR A 114 7.24 -7.58 -1.04
N GLU A 115 7.55 -7.86 0.20
CA GLU A 115 8.48 -7.11 1.04
C GLU A 115 9.87 -7.03 0.42
N ARG A 116 10.36 -8.16 -0.14
CA ARG A 116 11.65 -8.22 -0.84
C ARG A 116 11.66 -7.39 -2.11
N LEU A 117 10.54 -7.35 -2.83
CA LEU A 117 10.40 -6.52 -4.01
C LEU A 117 10.43 -5.04 -3.64
N MET A 118 9.65 -4.61 -2.66
CA MET A 118 9.61 -3.22 -2.21
C MET A 118 10.99 -2.74 -1.75
N LEU A 119 11.71 -3.57 -0.97
CA LEU A 119 13.07 -3.25 -0.55
C LEU A 119 14.06 -3.21 -1.73
N PHE A 120 13.87 -4.06 -2.74
CA PHE A 120 14.67 -4.01 -3.96
C PHE A 120 14.44 -2.71 -4.73
N GLU A 121 13.20 -2.26 -4.84
CA GLU A 121 12.83 -0.99 -5.50
C GLU A 121 13.44 0.21 -4.79
N GLU A 122 13.35 0.27 -3.45
CA GLU A 122 14.01 1.31 -2.66
C GLU A 122 15.51 1.40 -2.96
N ARG A 123 16.20 0.26 -2.87
CA ARG A 123 17.66 0.20 -3.11
C ARG A 123 18.02 0.59 -4.53
N TRP A 124 17.24 0.10 -5.49
CA TRP A 124 17.46 0.44 -6.89
C TRP A 124 17.29 1.95 -7.14
N LEU A 125 16.24 2.56 -6.59
CA LEU A 125 16.03 4.01 -6.71
C LEU A 125 17.16 4.80 -6.08
N LEU A 126 17.58 4.47 -4.88
CA LEU A 126 18.69 5.16 -4.19
C LEU A 126 20.01 5.03 -4.93
N ASP A 127 20.28 3.90 -5.57
CA ASP A 127 21.49 3.69 -6.37
C ASP A 127 21.41 4.33 -7.75
N ALA A 128 20.30 4.16 -8.46
CA ALA A 128 20.14 4.59 -9.83
C ALA A 128 19.89 6.10 -9.97
N ALA A 129 19.32 6.74 -8.94
CA ALA A 129 18.88 8.13 -8.98
C ALA A 129 19.72 9.04 -8.07
N ARG A 130 21.03 8.82 -7.95
CA ARG A 130 21.93 9.60 -7.07
C ARG A 130 22.01 11.09 -7.41
N ASP A 131 21.66 11.45 -8.61
CA ASP A 131 21.59 12.82 -9.13
C ASP A 131 20.22 13.48 -8.91
N LEU A 132 19.24 12.73 -8.38
CA LEU A 132 17.92 13.23 -7.99
C LEU A 132 17.75 13.17 -6.47
N GLU A 133 16.93 14.05 -5.91
CA GLU A 133 16.53 13.95 -4.51
C GLU A 133 15.49 12.83 -4.33
N VAL A 134 15.91 11.64 -3.95
CA VAL A 134 15.00 10.53 -3.65
C VAL A 134 14.66 10.51 -2.17
N VAL A 135 13.37 10.52 -1.83
CA VAL A 135 12.83 10.35 -0.49
C VAL A 135 11.89 9.15 -0.47
N ILE A 136 12.03 8.28 0.52
CA ILE A 136 11.22 7.06 0.64
C ILE A 136 10.26 7.20 1.81
N LEU A 137 8.98 6.92 1.59
CA LEU A 137 7.98 6.77 2.63
C LEU A 137 7.64 5.29 2.81
N ARG A 138 7.60 4.83 4.06
CA ARG A 138 7.22 3.48 4.46
C ARG A 138 5.95 3.52 5.29
N PRO A 139 4.77 3.58 4.66
CA PRO A 139 3.51 3.55 5.39
C PRO A 139 3.33 2.22 6.14
N ALA A 140 2.72 2.30 7.33
CA ALA A 140 2.18 1.17 8.07
C ALA A 140 0.96 0.57 7.32
N ARG A 141 0.07 -0.12 7.99
CA ARG A 141 -1.17 -0.64 7.37
C ARG A 141 -2.05 0.51 6.91
N VAL A 142 -2.13 0.72 5.59
CA VAL A 142 -2.98 1.77 5.03
C VAL A 142 -4.40 1.29 4.92
N PHE A 143 -5.35 2.13 5.32
CA PHE A 143 -6.79 1.90 5.16
C PHE A 143 -7.48 3.16 4.63
N GLY A 144 -8.61 2.96 3.95
CA GLY A 144 -9.39 4.06 3.37
C GLY A 144 -10.32 3.56 2.28
N ALA A 145 -11.17 4.46 1.76
CA ALA A 145 -12.02 4.15 0.63
C ALA A 145 -11.20 3.82 -0.63
N GLY A 146 -11.58 2.75 -1.33
CA GLY A 146 -10.84 2.28 -2.52
C GLY A 146 -9.73 1.28 -2.23
N GLU A 147 -9.52 0.87 -0.97
CA GLU A 147 -8.60 -0.23 -0.65
C GLU A 147 -9.06 -1.50 -1.41
N ASP A 148 -8.16 -2.13 -2.16
CA ASP A 148 -8.50 -3.13 -3.16
C ASP A 148 -7.94 -4.54 -2.87
N TRP A 149 -7.20 -4.68 -1.76
CA TRP A 149 -6.52 -5.93 -1.47
C TRP A 149 -7.12 -6.73 -0.30
N MET A 150 -7.17 -6.16 0.91
CA MET A 150 -7.50 -6.92 2.13
C MET A 150 -8.97 -6.77 2.52
N LEU A 151 -9.42 -5.55 2.75
CA LEU A 151 -10.74 -5.29 3.32
C LEU A 151 -11.89 -5.76 2.42
N PRO A 152 -11.87 -5.57 1.08
CA PRO A 152 -12.93 -6.11 0.22
C PRO A 152 -13.09 -7.63 0.31
N ARG A 153 -11.97 -8.38 0.38
CA ARG A 153 -11.99 -9.84 0.47
C ARG A 153 -12.50 -10.34 1.82
N LEU A 154 -12.13 -9.63 2.90
CA LEU A 154 -12.64 -9.92 4.25
C LEU A 154 -14.14 -9.63 4.35
N MET A 155 -14.59 -8.48 3.83
CA MET A 155 -16.00 -8.10 3.78
C MET A 155 -16.83 -9.08 2.93
N ALA A 156 -16.33 -9.47 1.76
CA ALA A 156 -16.99 -10.47 0.91
C ALA A 156 -17.10 -11.84 1.59
N THR A 157 -16.14 -12.20 2.44
CA THR A 157 -16.21 -13.45 3.23
C THR A 157 -17.23 -13.35 4.35
N LEU A 158 -17.27 -12.22 5.06
CA LEU A 158 -18.28 -11.95 6.11
C LEU A 158 -19.70 -12.01 5.60
N LYS A 159 -19.96 -11.46 4.42
CA LYS A 159 -21.29 -11.51 3.78
C LYS A 159 -21.78 -12.94 3.50
N ARG A 160 -20.86 -13.86 3.29
CA ARG A 160 -21.18 -15.28 3.06
C ARG A 160 -21.38 -16.05 4.37
N GLY A 161 -21.20 -15.39 5.52
CA GLY A 161 -21.34 -15.97 6.85
C GLY A 161 -20.19 -15.61 7.77
N ARG A 162 -19.65 -16.60 8.47
CA ARG A 162 -18.60 -16.42 9.47
C ARG A 162 -17.23 -16.24 8.85
N LEU A 163 -16.50 -15.21 9.29
CA LEU A 163 -15.10 -14.99 8.96
C LEU A 163 -14.19 -15.64 10.00
N TRP A 164 -13.29 -16.51 9.55
CA TRP A 164 -12.27 -17.13 10.39
C TRP A 164 -10.95 -16.36 10.25
N LEU A 165 -10.50 -15.73 11.34
CA LEU A 165 -9.25 -14.99 11.38
C LEU A 165 -8.19 -15.71 12.23
N PRO A 166 -6.92 -15.71 11.80
CA PRO A 166 -5.81 -16.20 12.63
C PRO A 166 -5.76 -15.40 13.94
N GLY A 167 -5.75 -16.09 15.09
CA GLY A 167 -5.79 -15.45 16.40
C GLY A 167 -7.04 -14.57 16.66
N GLY A 168 -8.10 -14.76 15.86
CA GLY A 168 -9.30 -13.91 15.89
C GLY A 168 -9.08 -12.48 15.39
N GLY A 169 -7.96 -12.22 14.71
CA GLY A 169 -7.59 -10.90 14.20
C GLY A 169 -7.25 -9.86 15.29
N ARG A 170 -6.89 -10.32 16.51
CA ARG A 170 -6.66 -9.46 17.69
C ARG A 170 -5.22 -8.95 17.82
N GLY A 171 -4.31 -9.37 16.95
CA GLY A 171 -2.94 -8.86 16.94
C GLY A 171 -2.95 -7.35 16.68
N LEU A 172 -2.34 -6.58 17.59
CA LEU A 172 -2.23 -5.13 17.42
C LEU A 172 -1.20 -4.78 16.33
N GLN A 173 -1.53 -3.81 15.53
CA GLN A 173 -0.70 -3.29 14.44
C GLN A 173 -0.86 -1.77 14.34
N SER A 174 0.13 -1.10 13.77
CA SER A 174 0.00 0.32 13.44
C SER A 174 -0.75 0.48 12.12
N PHE A 175 -1.77 1.33 12.13
CA PHE A 175 -2.56 1.72 10.96
C PHE A 175 -2.35 3.19 10.63
N VAL A 176 -2.61 3.56 9.38
CA VAL A 176 -2.61 4.95 8.92
C VAL A 176 -3.68 5.15 7.84
N SER A 177 -4.41 6.26 7.87
CA SER A 177 -5.38 6.55 6.82
C SER A 177 -4.67 6.90 5.51
N ALA A 178 -5.27 6.56 4.38
CA ALA A 178 -4.72 6.89 3.06
C ALA A 178 -4.59 8.41 2.85
N GLY A 179 -5.51 9.21 3.40
CA GLY A 179 -5.40 10.67 3.40
C GLY A 179 -4.20 11.18 4.20
N ASP A 180 -3.86 10.55 5.34
CA ASP A 180 -2.66 10.87 6.12
C ASP A 180 -1.38 10.52 5.35
N VAL A 181 -1.37 9.41 4.61
CA VAL A 181 -0.25 9.08 3.71
C VAL A 181 -0.06 10.16 2.64
N GLY A 182 -1.15 10.67 2.05
CA GLY A 182 -1.07 11.79 1.09
C GLY A 182 -0.45 13.04 1.69
N ARG A 183 -0.84 13.42 2.92
CA ARG A 183 -0.22 14.55 3.64
C ARG A 183 1.25 14.29 3.99
N ALA A 184 1.60 13.05 4.32
CA ALA A 184 3.00 12.68 4.51
C ALA A 184 3.81 12.80 3.21
N CYS A 185 3.21 12.48 2.05
CA CYS A 185 3.83 12.69 0.73
C CYS A 185 4.13 14.17 0.47
N LEU A 186 3.20 15.07 0.81
CA LEU A 186 3.43 16.52 0.70
C LEU A 186 4.56 16.98 1.62
N ALA A 187 4.54 16.57 2.88
CA ALA A 187 5.59 16.89 3.84
C ALA A 187 6.97 16.35 3.42
N ALA A 188 7.03 15.15 2.84
CA ALA A 188 8.26 14.57 2.30
C ALA A 188 8.76 15.30 1.06
N ALA A 189 7.84 15.79 0.21
CA ALA A 189 8.17 16.62 -0.95
C ALA A 189 8.85 17.93 -0.54
N ASP A 190 8.43 18.51 0.56
CA ASP A 190 8.94 19.80 1.09
C ASP A 190 10.20 19.60 1.96
N ARG A 191 10.16 18.72 2.95
CA ARG A 191 11.13 18.60 4.05
C ARG A 191 11.94 17.32 4.09
N GLY A 192 11.58 16.32 3.27
CA GLY A 192 12.29 15.04 3.27
C GLY A 192 13.76 15.22 2.90
N ARG A 193 14.66 14.58 3.63
CA ARG A 193 16.09 14.56 3.31
C ARG A 193 16.36 13.57 2.17
N PRO A 194 17.07 13.96 1.11
CA PRO A 194 17.47 13.05 0.06
C PRO A 194 18.20 11.81 0.60
N GLY A 195 17.85 10.65 0.09
CA GLY A 195 18.44 9.37 0.49
C GLY A 195 17.87 8.77 1.79
N HIS A 196 16.89 9.43 2.45
CA HIS A 196 16.31 8.96 3.70
C HIS A 196 14.97 8.26 3.49
N SER A 197 14.67 7.34 4.42
CA SER A 197 13.38 6.64 4.50
C SER A 197 12.67 7.06 5.78
N TYR A 198 11.35 7.27 5.68
CA TYR A 198 10.50 7.72 6.77
C TYR A 198 9.36 6.74 7.02
N LEU A 199 9.16 6.32 8.26
CA LEU A 199 7.97 5.60 8.69
C LEU A 199 6.77 6.54 8.72
N VAL A 200 5.61 6.04 8.31
CA VAL A 200 4.34 6.78 8.33
C VAL A 200 3.30 5.92 9.03
N ALA A 201 3.00 6.23 10.30
CA ALA A 201 2.05 5.51 11.11
C ALA A 201 1.03 6.47 11.75
N GLY A 202 -0.16 5.98 11.99
CA GLY A 202 -1.25 6.74 12.63
C GLY A 202 -1.46 6.31 14.07
N PHE A 203 -2.18 5.20 14.25
CA PHE A 203 -2.57 4.66 15.54
C PHE A 203 -2.47 3.12 15.56
N ASP A 204 -2.48 2.55 16.76
CA ASP A 204 -2.42 1.10 16.93
C ASP A 204 -3.83 0.54 17.15
N ALA A 205 -4.16 -0.50 16.40
CA ALA A 205 -5.44 -1.20 16.47
C ALA A 205 -5.30 -2.65 15.96
N SER A 206 -6.37 -3.43 15.95
CA SER A 206 -6.37 -4.76 15.37
C SER A 206 -7.13 -4.82 14.04
N TRP A 207 -6.87 -5.84 13.24
CA TRP A 207 -7.68 -6.12 12.07
C TRP A 207 -9.14 -6.38 12.43
N ARG A 208 -9.38 -6.99 13.60
CA ARG A 208 -10.73 -7.20 14.10
C ARG A 208 -11.48 -5.89 14.27
N ASP A 209 -10.85 -4.88 14.89
CA ASP A 209 -11.46 -3.57 15.09
C ASP A 209 -11.83 -2.90 13.78
N LEU A 210 -10.92 -2.94 12.77
CA LEU A 210 -11.20 -2.41 11.43
C LEU A 210 -12.39 -3.11 10.78
N ILE A 211 -12.40 -4.46 10.80
CA ILE A 211 -13.45 -5.25 10.16
C ILE A 211 -14.80 -5.02 10.84
N GLU A 212 -14.83 -4.97 12.17
CA GLU A 212 -16.05 -4.70 12.94
C GLU A 212 -16.58 -3.29 12.68
N SER A 213 -15.70 -2.27 12.64
CA SER A 213 -16.10 -0.90 12.31
C SER A 213 -16.63 -0.80 10.87
N ALA A 214 -15.97 -1.44 9.91
CA ALA A 214 -16.39 -1.45 8.51
C ALA A 214 -17.74 -2.17 8.33
N ALA A 215 -17.95 -3.34 8.97
CA ALA A 215 -19.19 -4.10 8.89
C ALA A 215 -20.37 -3.32 9.47
N ARG A 216 -20.19 -2.74 10.65
CA ARG A 216 -21.23 -1.88 11.28
C ARG A 216 -21.55 -0.66 10.40
N SER A 217 -20.53 -0.02 9.82
CA SER A 217 -20.73 1.10 8.89
C SER A 217 -21.46 0.67 7.61
N ALA A 218 -21.29 -0.57 7.18
CA ALA A 218 -21.99 -1.18 6.06
C ALA A 218 -23.39 -1.73 6.42
N GLY A 219 -23.84 -1.61 7.69
CA GLY A 219 -25.17 -1.94 8.15
C GLY A 219 -25.39 -3.41 8.54
N PHE A 220 -24.33 -4.18 8.88
CA PHE A 220 -24.49 -5.54 9.37
C PHE A 220 -23.54 -5.88 10.53
N GLU A 221 -23.93 -6.85 11.36
CA GLU A 221 -23.12 -7.35 12.46
C GLU A 221 -22.17 -8.45 12.00
N PRO A 222 -20.85 -8.33 12.23
CA PRO A 222 -19.87 -9.29 11.77
C PRO A 222 -19.82 -10.53 12.69
N GLU A 223 -19.82 -11.73 12.10
CA GLU A 223 -19.53 -12.97 12.81
C GLU A 223 -18.07 -13.37 12.59
N ILE A 224 -17.19 -13.04 13.53
CA ILE A 224 -15.75 -13.31 13.45
C ILE A 224 -15.35 -14.38 14.45
N ALA A 225 -14.82 -15.49 13.95
CA ALA A 225 -14.29 -16.60 14.73
C ALA A 225 -12.76 -16.63 14.73
N SER A 226 -12.18 -17.23 15.76
CA SER A 226 -10.73 -17.43 15.86
C SER A 226 -10.31 -18.75 15.23
N LEU A 227 -9.26 -18.71 14.42
CA LEU A 227 -8.56 -19.88 13.90
C LEU A 227 -7.13 -19.88 14.47
N PRO A 228 -6.61 -21.02 14.99
CA PRO A 228 -5.20 -21.12 15.39
C PRO A 228 -4.27 -20.73 14.24
N TYR A 229 -3.23 -19.94 14.55
CA TYR A 229 -2.30 -19.44 13.53
C TYR A 229 -1.69 -20.57 12.70
N ASP A 230 -1.18 -21.65 13.35
CA ASP A 230 -0.52 -22.76 12.66
C ASP A 230 -1.47 -23.46 11.68
N LEU A 231 -2.75 -23.59 12.05
CA LEU A 231 -3.74 -24.19 11.15
C LEU A 231 -4.05 -23.30 9.96
N ALA A 232 -4.15 -21.98 10.18
CA ALA A 232 -4.33 -21.00 9.10
C ALA A 232 -3.13 -21.02 8.15
N TYR A 233 -1.92 -21.02 8.71
CA TYR A 233 -0.67 -21.04 7.96
C TYR A 233 -0.53 -22.33 7.12
N LEU A 234 -0.78 -23.51 7.70
CA LEU A 234 -0.73 -24.79 6.98
C LEU A 234 -1.75 -24.86 5.84
N LYS A 235 -2.96 -24.34 6.03
CA LYS A 235 -3.96 -24.25 4.96
C LYS A 235 -3.47 -23.34 3.83
N ALA A 236 -2.93 -22.16 4.14
CA ALA A 236 -2.41 -21.26 3.14
C ALA A 236 -1.23 -21.87 2.38
N LEU A 237 -0.29 -22.52 3.09
CA LEU A 237 0.85 -23.22 2.50
C LEU A 237 0.40 -24.34 1.54
N ALA A 238 -0.54 -25.18 1.96
CA ALA A 238 -1.09 -26.23 1.11
C ALA A 238 -1.75 -25.67 -0.14
N THR A 239 -2.51 -24.58 -0.01
CA THR A 239 -3.15 -23.93 -1.16
C THR A 239 -2.13 -23.31 -2.10
N GLU A 240 -1.10 -22.61 -1.59
CA GLU A 240 -0.05 -22.01 -2.42
C GLU A 240 0.79 -23.06 -3.16
N THR A 241 0.98 -24.26 -2.59
CA THR A 241 1.77 -25.33 -3.23
C THR A 241 1.04 -26.01 -4.38
N VAL A 242 -0.30 -26.12 -4.32
CA VAL A 242 -1.11 -26.78 -5.37
C VAL A 242 -1.65 -25.79 -6.40
N THR A 243 -1.56 -24.49 -6.14
CA THR A 243 -2.08 -23.46 -7.05
C THR A 243 -1.04 -23.17 -8.15
N ALA A 244 -1.52 -23.03 -9.39
CA ALA A 244 -0.66 -22.73 -10.53
C ALA A 244 0.19 -21.48 -10.30
N GLN A 245 1.43 -21.48 -10.79
CA GLN A 245 2.34 -20.34 -10.67
C GLN A 245 1.71 -19.08 -11.31
N GLY A 246 1.65 -18.00 -10.52
CA GLY A 246 1.09 -16.72 -10.94
C GLY A 246 -0.38 -16.50 -10.60
N ALA A 247 -1.11 -17.52 -10.11
CA ALA A 247 -2.45 -17.31 -9.59
C ALA A 247 -2.42 -16.67 -8.20
N VAL A 248 -3.42 -15.84 -7.90
CA VAL A 248 -3.58 -15.22 -6.59
C VAL A 248 -4.25 -16.22 -5.65
N VAL A 249 -3.53 -16.60 -4.59
CA VAL A 249 -4.08 -17.42 -3.50
C VAL A 249 -4.62 -16.50 -2.41
N TRP A 250 -5.85 -16.73 -1.99
CA TRP A 250 -6.48 -16.00 -0.90
C TRP A 250 -7.15 -16.94 0.13
N PRO A 251 -6.84 -16.79 1.43
CA PRO A 251 -5.67 -16.06 1.94
C PRO A 251 -4.38 -16.84 1.68
N GLY A 252 -3.35 -16.16 1.16
CA GLY A 252 -2.00 -16.71 1.06
C GLY A 252 -1.22 -16.52 2.37
N ILE A 253 0.00 -17.09 2.47
CA ILE A 253 0.85 -17.03 3.68
C ILE A 253 1.10 -15.57 4.10
N PHE A 254 1.38 -14.68 3.15
CA PHE A 254 1.55 -13.26 3.44
C PHE A 254 0.32 -12.63 4.13
N ALA A 255 -0.88 -12.93 3.63
CA ALA A 255 -2.11 -12.43 4.24
C ALA A 255 -2.33 -13.00 5.66
N ILE A 256 -1.99 -14.28 5.90
CA ILE A 256 -2.07 -14.89 7.23
C ILE A 256 -1.12 -14.17 8.21
N ASP A 257 0.11 -13.91 7.80
CA ASP A 257 1.08 -13.18 8.63
C ASP A 257 0.62 -11.75 8.91
N VAL A 258 0.12 -11.03 7.90
CA VAL A 258 -0.43 -9.67 8.05
C VAL A 258 -1.62 -9.63 9.03
N LEU A 259 -2.49 -10.63 9.01
CA LEU A 259 -3.68 -10.68 9.88
C LEU A 259 -3.36 -11.12 11.33
N ALA A 260 -2.28 -11.88 11.54
CA ALA A 260 -1.99 -12.50 12.83
C ALA A 260 -0.87 -11.83 13.61
N LYS A 261 0.21 -11.43 12.92
CA LYS A 261 1.44 -11.03 13.58
C LYS A 261 1.43 -9.54 13.95
N PRO A 262 1.99 -9.17 15.11
CA PRO A 262 2.08 -7.77 15.51
C PRO A 262 3.07 -7.00 14.62
N HIS A 263 2.70 -5.76 14.27
CA HIS A 263 3.54 -4.84 13.49
C HIS A 263 3.41 -3.43 14.08
N PHE A 264 4.31 -3.08 14.97
CA PHE A 264 4.32 -1.78 15.64
C PHE A 264 5.43 -0.90 15.12
N TYR A 265 5.08 0.34 14.80
CA TYR A 265 6.02 1.32 14.31
C TYR A 265 6.08 2.55 15.21
N ASP A 266 7.27 3.08 15.40
CA ASP A 266 7.51 4.39 16.03
C ASP A 266 7.99 5.35 14.95
N ASP A 267 7.09 6.19 14.49
CA ASP A 267 7.32 7.21 13.47
C ASP A 267 7.65 8.60 14.05
N SER A 268 8.01 8.65 15.34
CA SER A 268 8.29 9.92 16.02
C SER A 268 9.43 10.71 15.38
N HIS A 269 10.42 10.02 14.80
CA HIS A 269 11.50 10.66 14.03
C HIS A 269 10.94 11.29 12.73
N SER A 270 10.17 10.56 11.96
CA SER A 270 9.52 11.06 10.74
C SER A 270 8.61 12.26 11.03
N ARG A 271 7.81 12.20 12.09
CA ARG A 271 6.93 13.32 12.50
C ARG A 271 7.72 14.59 12.78
N ARG A 272 8.85 14.48 13.47
CA ARG A 272 9.71 15.66 13.77
C ARG A 272 10.38 16.20 12.51
N GLU A 273 11.03 15.35 11.71
CA GLU A 273 11.77 15.81 10.53
C GLU A 273 10.86 16.38 9.45
N LEU A 274 9.76 15.71 9.17
CA LEU A 274 8.81 16.15 8.17
C LEU A 274 7.84 17.23 8.68
N THR A 275 7.84 17.52 9.99
CA THR A 275 6.83 18.37 10.64
C THR A 275 5.42 17.93 10.26
N TRP A 276 5.17 16.64 10.36
CA TRP A 276 3.94 15.96 9.95
C TRP A 276 3.33 15.22 11.14
N SER A 277 2.02 15.10 11.15
CA SER A 277 1.30 14.25 12.10
C SER A 277 0.02 13.70 11.48
N PRO A 278 -0.39 12.46 11.83
CA PRO A 278 -1.66 11.92 11.40
C PRO A 278 -2.82 12.72 11.99
N SER A 279 -3.90 12.87 11.23
CA SER A 279 -5.13 13.51 11.71
C SER A 279 -6.19 12.50 12.14
N VAL A 280 -6.04 11.24 11.69
CA VAL A 280 -6.96 10.15 12.00
C VAL A 280 -6.36 9.31 13.13
N GLY A 281 -7.05 9.24 14.27
CA GLY A 281 -6.63 8.52 15.46
C GLY A 281 -7.44 7.24 15.73
N SER A 282 -8.48 6.95 14.95
CA SER A 282 -9.26 5.72 15.03
C SER A 282 -9.97 5.41 13.72
N PHE A 283 -10.47 4.15 13.58
CA PHE A 283 -11.24 3.77 12.39
C PHE A 283 -12.55 4.55 12.28
N GLU A 284 -13.22 4.80 13.40
CA GLU A 284 -14.50 5.49 13.45
C GLU A 284 -14.45 6.90 12.84
N GLN A 285 -13.31 7.58 12.94
CA GLN A 285 -13.11 8.91 12.31
C GLN A 285 -13.09 8.86 10.80
N GLU A 286 -12.67 7.73 10.21
CA GLU A 286 -12.58 7.56 8.75
C GLU A 286 -13.82 6.88 8.15
N MET A 287 -14.59 6.09 8.94
CA MET A 287 -15.77 5.38 8.44
C MET A 287 -16.77 6.25 7.68
N PRO A 288 -17.08 7.51 8.09
CA PRO A 288 -17.99 8.37 7.30
C PRO A 288 -17.49 8.62 5.86
N ARG A 289 -16.17 8.75 5.66
CA ARG A 289 -15.59 8.93 4.32
C ARG A 289 -15.60 7.63 3.52
N MET A 290 -15.57 6.49 4.18
CA MET A 290 -15.62 5.17 3.58
C MET A 290 -17.06 4.68 3.33
N ALA A 291 -18.09 5.32 3.87
CA ALA A 291 -19.45 4.80 3.95
C ALA A 291 -20.03 4.40 2.58
N THR A 292 -19.92 5.24 1.56
CA THR A 292 -20.42 4.94 0.21
C THR A 292 -19.71 3.74 -0.40
N TRP A 293 -18.40 3.66 -0.26
CA TRP A 293 -17.60 2.54 -0.75
C TRP A 293 -17.89 1.24 0.01
N LEU A 294 -18.03 1.30 1.36
CA LEU A 294 -18.42 0.15 2.17
C LEU A 294 -19.82 -0.36 1.82
N ALA A 295 -20.77 0.55 1.56
CA ALA A 295 -22.12 0.18 1.12
C ALA A 295 -22.10 -0.52 -0.25
N ALA A 296 -21.26 -0.06 -1.19
CA ALA A 296 -21.07 -0.73 -2.48
C ALA A 296 -20.47 -2.13 -2.31
N LEU A 297 -19.45 -2.29 -1.47
CA LEU A 297 -18.91 -3.59 -1.08
C LEU A 297 -19.99 -4.49 -0.48
N ALA A 298 -20.83 -3.95 0.40
CA ALA A 298 -21.95 -4.67 0.99
C ALA A 298 -23.05 -4.97 -0.02
N GLY A 299 -23.32 -4.15 -1.03
CA GLY A 299 -24.31 -4.36 -2.10
C GLY A 299 -23.91 -5.42 -3.13
N GLY A 300 -22.65 -5.80 -3.23
CA GLY A 300 -22.13 -6.73 -4.24
C GLY A 300 -21.85 -6.06 -5.60
N ASP A 301 -21.79 -4.75 -5.64
CA ASP A 301 -21.48 -3.97 -6.85
C ASP A 301 -19.95 -3.91 -7.06
N GLU A 302 -19.39 -4.99 -7.61
CA GLU A 302 -17.94 -5.12 -7.87
C GLU A 302 -17.42 -4.04 -8.84
N ALA A 303 -18.26 -3.50 -9.71
CA ALA A 303 -17.89 -2.47 -10.68
C ALA A 303 -17.54 -1.12 -10.03
N ARG A 304 -18.07 -0.84 -8.82
CA ARG A 304 -17.78 0.38 -8.04
C ARG A 304 -16.64 0.25 -7.05
N THR A 305 -16.10 -0.95 -6.88
CA THR A 305 -15.08 -1.24 -5.86
C THR A 305 -13.65 -1.28 -6.40
N GLY A 306 -13.45 -1.04 -7.71
CA GLY A 306 -12.12 -1.17 -8.34
C GLY A 306 -11.61 -2.62 -8.38
N ALA A 307 -12.53 -3.60 -8.40
CA ALA A 307 -12.15 -5.00 -8.44
C ALA A 307 -11.22 -5.29 -9.62
N VAL A 308 -10.07 -5.85 -9.33
CA VAL A 308 -9.06 -6.34 -10.27
C VAL A 308 -9.73 -7.21 -11.32
N THR A 309 -10.06 -6.62 -12.47
CA THR A 309 -10.45 -7.39 -13.63
C THR A 309 -9.26 -8.21 -14.10
N SER A 310 -9.42 -9.51 -14.14
CA SER A 310 -8.49 -10.41 -14.83
C SER A 310 -8.23 -9.85 -16.24
N PRO A 311 -6.99 -9.89 -16.76
CA PRO A 311 -6.71 -9.39 -18.10
C PRO A 311 -7.60 -10.13 -19.12
N PRO A 312 -8.12 -9.44 -20.15
CA PRO A 312 -8.98 -10.06 -21.16
C PRO A 312 -8.25 -11.23 -21.82
N GLY A 313 -8.88 -12.37 -21.80
CA GLY A 313 -8.39 -13.56 -22.46
C GLY A 313 -8.10 -13.25 -23.93
N LYS A 314 -6.91 -13.60 -24.42
CA LYS A 314 -6.58 -13.56 -25.84
C LYS A 314 -7.61 -14.42 -26.57
N SER A 315 -8.45 -13.80 -27.40
CA SER A 315 -9.24 -14.50 -28.39
C SER A 315 -8.30 -15.24 -29.33
N ARG A 316 -8.42 -16.56 -29.36
CA ARG A 316 -7.79 -17.38 -30.42
C ARG A 316 -8.53 -17.09 -31.72
N SER A 317 -7.86 -16.61 -32.69
CA SER A 317 -8.15 -16.78 -34.11
C SER A 317 -6.89 -17.32 -34.78
#